data_0ba5ef9356041b6c529381cb5d464a51
#
_entry.id   0ba5ef9356041b6c529381cb5d464a51
#
_cell.length_a   1.000
_cell.length_b   1.000
_cell.length_c   1.000
_cell.angle_alpha   90.00
_cell.angle_beta   90.00
_cell.angle_gamma   90.00
#
_symmetry.space_group_name_H-M   'P 1'
#
loop_
_entity.id
_entity.type
_entity.pdbx_description
1 polymer ?
#
loop_
_entity_poly.entity_id
_entity_poly.type
_entity_poly.pdbx_seq_one_letter_code
_entity_poly.pdbx_strand_id
1 'polypeptide(L)'
;MKNKTALISVYRKEGVVDFARAISDMGWNLISTGGTSRELKSAGLEVKDVSEVTGHPECFDGRVKTLHPAIHSGLLSRRANKDDQETLNELGYQTIDLVCVNLYPFEETAAIEPPVDDPTLIEMIDIGGPTMIRSAAKNHDDVIVVTSPNQYDEVLAALSKAKGEPTKIDPELRKKLALEAFQATSAYAVSYTHLRAHETREY
;
A
#
# COMPACT_ATOMS: atom_id res chain seq x y z
N MET A 1 24.63 -5.46 -0.39
CA MET A 1 23.30 -6.04 -0.13
C MET A 1 22.29 -5.15 -0.84
N LYS A 2 21.31 -5.71 -1.58
CA LYS A 2 20.21 -4.88 -2.12
C LYS A 2 19.43 -4.29 -0.95
N ASN A 3 19.18 -2.98 -0.99
CA ASN A 3 18.36 -2.32 0.01
C ASN A 3 16.91 -2.80 -0.13
N LYS A 4 16.37 -3.40 0.91
CA LYS A 4 14.96 -3.82 0.97
C LYS A 4 14.09 -2.61 1.27
N THR A 5 12.95 -2.50 0.62
CA THR A 5 12.10 -1.32 0.75
C THR A 5 10.64 -1.71 1.04
N ALA A 6 10.06 -1.10 2.06
CA ALA A 6 8.65 -1.18 2.38
C ALA A 6 7.95 0.15 2.09
N LEU A 7 6.84 0.12 1.35
CA LEU A 7 5.95 1.25 1.17
C LEU A 7 4.75 1.07 2.10
N ILE A 8 4.56 2.02 3.02
CA ILE A 8 3.50 1.99 4.04
C ILE A 8 2.61 3.22 3.86
N SER A 9 1.35 3.00 3.49
CA SER A 9 0.37 4.07 3.28
C SER A 9 -0.99 3.59 3.74
N VAL A 10 -1.36 3.89 4.97
CA VAL A 10 -2.58 3.38 5.61
C VAL A 10 -3.50 4.53 6.04
N TYR A 11 -4.80 4.34 5.90
CA TYR A 11 -5.81 5.22 6.47
C TYR A 11 -5.93 4.96 7.99
N ARG A 12 -6.21 3.71 8.36
CA ARG A 12 -6.26 3.26 9.75
C ARG A 12 -4.85 3.03 10.27
N LYS A 13 -4.51 3.66 11.40
CA LYS A 13 -3.15 3.74 11.93
C LYS A 13 -2.85 2.70 13.02
N GLU A 14 -3.84 1.86 13.37
CA GLU A 14 -3.70 0.87 14.45
C GLU A 14 -2.50 -0.05 14.19
N GLY A 15 -1.56 -0.04 15.13
CA GLY A 15 -0.36 -0.89 15.11
C GLY A 15 0.66 -0.58 14.01
N VAL A 16 0.43 0.44 13.15
CA VAL A 16 1.33 0.71 12.01
C VAL A 16 2.72 1.17 12.44
N VAL A 17 2.84 1.90 13.54
CA VAL A 17 4.13 2.36 14.06
C VAL A 17 5.00 1.19 14.50
N ASP A 18 4.43 0.25 15.26
CA ASP A 18 5.15 -0.94 15.74
C ASP A 18 5.52 -1.86 14.58
N PHE A 19 4.61 -2.04 13.62
CA PHE A 19 4.87 -2.78 12.39
C PHE A 19 6.02 -2.16 11.58
N ALA A 20 5.99 -0.86 11.34
CA ALA A 20 7.03 -0.14 10.60
C ALA A 20 8.38 -0.17 11.35
N ARG A 21 8.37 -0.04 12.68
CA ARG A 21 9.56 -0.12 13.51
C ARG A 21 10.22 -1.50 13.39
N ALA A 22 9.44 -2.57 13.54
CA ALA A 22 9.96 -3.92 13.40
C ALA A 22 10.58 -4.17 12.02
N ILE A 23 9.99 -3.66 10.96
CA ILE A 23 10.54 -3.73 9.59
C ILE A 23 11.83 -2.91 9.48
N SER A 24 11.85 -1.69 10.00
CA SER A 24 13.04 -0.83 10.02
C SER A 24 14.21 -1.48 10.78
N ASP A 25 13.93 -2.10 11.95
CA ASP A 25 14.93 -2.81 12.76
C ASP A 25 15.51 -4.03 12.04
N MET A 26 14.81 -4.60 11.06
CA MET A 26 15.32 -5.63 10.15
C MET A 26 16.16 -5.06 8.99
N GLY A 27 16.45 -3.74 9.00
CA GLY A 27 17.29 -3.05 8.01
C GLY A 27 16.59 -2.71 6.70
N TRP A 28 15.29 -2.50 6.72
CA TRP A 28 14.52 -2.06 5.56
C TRP A 28 14.41 -0.54 5.49
N ASN A 29 14.45 0.01 4.29
CA ASN A 29 14.07 1.39 4.03
C ASN A 29 12.55 1.55 4.05
N LEU A 30 12.07 2.64 4.62
CA LEU A 30 10.66 2.96 4.65
C LEU A 30 10.32 4.09 3.66
N ILE A 31 9.29 3.88 2.86
CA ILE A 31 8.64 4.91 2.02
C ILE A 31 7.21 5.08 2.52
N SER A 32 6.72 6.31 2.59
CA SER A 32 5.34 6.55 3.02
C SER A 32 4.75 7.81 2.39
N THR A 33 3.46 8.05 2.65
CA THR A 33 2.71 9.19 2.12
C THR A 33 1.96 9.92 3.22
N GLY A 34 1.77 11.23 3.04
CA GLY A 34 0.81 12.05 3.77
C GLY A 34 0.77 11.82 5.28
N GLY A 35 -0.41 11.48 5.81
CA GLY A 35 -0.61 11.26 7.24
C GLY A 35 0.19 10.10 7.83
N THR A 36 0.39 9.03 7.07
CA THR A 36 1.21 7.89 7.54
C THR A 36 2.67 8.28 7.68
N SER A 37 3.23 9.01 6.72
CA SER A 37 4.61 9.52 6.82
C SER A 37 4.80 10.40 8.06
N ARG A 38 3.87 11.32 8.32
CA ARG A 38 3.92 12.16 9.53
C ARG A 38 3.90 11.34 10.81
N GLU A 39 3.00 10.35 10.90
CA GLU A 39 2.89 9.45 12.05
C GLU A 39 4.19 8.70 12.33
N LEU A 40 4.75 8.08 11.30
CA LEU A 40 5.99 7.30 11.43
C LEU A 40 7.20 8.19 11.78
N LYS A 41 7.32 9.36 11.15
CA LYS A 41 8.38 10.35 11.48
C LYS A 41 8.24 10.87 12.91
N SER A 42 7.02 11.12 13.38
CA SER A 42 6.75 11.57 14.77
C SER A 42 7.12 10.49 15.79
N ALA A 43 7.06 9.21 15.39
CA ALA A 43 7.52 8.08 16.20
C ALA A 43 9.05 7.85 16.12
N GLY A 44 9.80 8.74 15.47
CA GLY A 44 11.25 8.70 15.35
C GLY A 44 11.80 7.73 14.30
N LEU A 45 10.96 7.30 13.33
CA LEU A 45 11.40 6.46 12.23
C LEU A 45 11.94 7.30 11.07
N GLU A 46 13.00 6.80 10.42
CA GLU A 46 13.50 7.38 9.18
C GLU A 46 12.62 6.91 8.01
N VAL A 47 11.93 7.85 7.39
CA VAL A 47 10.95 7.59 6.33
C VAL A 47 11.15 8.58 5.19
N LYS A 48 11.26 8.07 3.96
CA LYS A 48 11.22 8.89 2.74
C LYS A 48 9.79 9.13 2.32
N ASP A 49 9.46 10.35 1.94
CA ASP A 49 8.18 10.62 1.31
C ASP A 49 8.16 10.11 -0.15
N VAL A 50 6.98 9.69 -0.62
CA VAL A 50 6.81 9.23 -2.01
C VAL A 50 7.25 10.31 -3.01
N SER A 51 7.03 11.58 -2.72
CA SER A 51 7.48 12.71 -3.55
C SER A 51 9.01 12.77 -3.71
N GLU A 52 9.77 12.37 -2.70
CA GLU A 52 11.24 12.26 -2.79
C GLU A 52 11.68 11.09 -3.70
N VAL A 53 10.90 10.00 -3.69
CA VAL A 53 11.18 8.81 -4.51
C VAL A 53 10.79 9.02 -5.97
N THR A 54 9.67 9.72 -6.21
CA THR A 54 9.17 9.96 -7.56
C THR A 54 9.79 11.19 -8.22
N GLY A 55 10.37 12.10 -7.44
CA GLY A 55 10.78 13.43 -7.89
C GLY A 55 9.60 14.31 -8.32
N HIS A 56 8.37 13.92 -8.01
CA HIS A 56 7.15 14.61 -8.41
C HIS A 56 6.38 15.08 -7.15
N PRO A 57 5.95 16.35 -7.10
CA PRO A 57 5.17 16.86 -5.99
C PRO A 57 3.80 16.18 -5.93
N GLU A 58 3.24 16.12 -4.73
CA GLU A 58 1.83 15.75 -4.54
C GLU A 58 0.94 16.81 -5.20
N CYS A 59 -0.03 16.38 -6.01
CA CYS A 59 -0.91 17.23 -6.77
C CYS A 59 -2.37 17.05 -6.37
N PHE A 60 -3.18 18.11 -6.57
CA PHE A 60 -4.63 18.10 -6.36
C PHE A 60 -5.01 17.62 -4.95
N ASP A 61 -4.42 18.23 -3.92
CA ASP A 61 -4.66 17.92 -2.50
C ASP A 61 -4.43 16.43 -2.15
N GLY A 62 -3.47 15.80 -2.85
CA GLY A 62 -3.09 14.40 -2.60
C GLY A 62 -3.84 13.36 -3.41
N ARG A 63 -4.71 13.73 -4.32
CA ARG A 63 -5.37 12.80 -5.23
C ARG A 63 -4.39 12.10 -6.16
N VAL A 64 -3.26 12.77 -6.50
CA VAL A 64 -2.18 12.20 -7.31
C VAL A 64 -0.87 12.29 -6.54
N LYS A 65 -0.38 11.14 -6.10
CA LYS A 65 0.91 11.00 -5.42
C LYS A 65 1.58 9.64 -5.68
N THR A 66 0.83 8.54 -5.56
CA THR A 66 1.35 7.17 -5.72
C THR A 66 1.14 6.62 -7.13
N LEU A 67 0.30 7.25 -7.96
CA LEU A 67 0.08 6.90 -9.36
C LEU A 67 1.24 7.40 -10.22
N HIS A 68 2.41 6.80 -10.05
CA HIS A 68 3.63 7.20 -10.72
C HIS A 68 4.42 5.98 -11.17
N PRO A 69 5.05 6.00 -12.37
CA PRO A 69 5.85 4.89 -12.88
C PRO A 69 6.91 4.40 -11.89
N ALA A 70 7.61 5.27 -11.17
CA ALA A 70 8.61 4.87 -10.19
C ALA A 70 8.06 3.94 -9.09
N ILE A 71 6.83 4.17 -8.64
CA ILE A 71 6.17 3.32 -7.64
C ILE A 71 5.73 2.00 -8.27
N HIS A 72 5.00 2.06 -9.37
CA HIS A 72 4.43 0.85 -9.99
C HIS A 72 5.49 -0.03 -10.67
N SER A 73 6.55 0.54 -11.23
CA SER A 73 7.70 -0.25 -11.70
C SER A 73 8.41 -0.94 -10.54
N GLY A 74 8.58 -0.27 -9.40
CA GLY A 74 9.14 -0.87 -8.18
C GLY A 74 8.34 -2.07 -7.67
N LEU A 75 7.00 -2.03 -7.83
CA LEU A 75 6.07 -3.10 -7.42
C LEU A 75 5.96 -4.22 -8.45
N LEU A 76 5.98 -3.90 -9.76
CA LEU A 76 5.64 -4.84 -10.82
C LEU A 76 6.85 -5.49 -11.50
N SER A 77 8.07 -4.96 -11.30
CA SER A 77 9.28 -5.55 -11.88
C SER A 77 9.54 -6.94 -11.32
N ARG A 78 9.77 -7.90 -12.21
CA ARG A 78 10.10 -9.28 -11.86
C ARG A 78 11.58 -9.36 -11.47
N ARG A 79 11.86 -9.81 -10.25
CA ARG A 79 13.24 -9.78 -9.70
C ARG A 79 14.18 -10.74 -10.46
N ALA A 80 13.64 -11.83 -11.00
CA ALA A 80 14.40 -12.81 -11.79
C ALA A 80 14.56 -12.42 -13.28
N ASN A 81 13.83 -11.41 -13.78
CA ASN A 81 13.89 -10.97 -15.16
C ASN A 81 14.98 -9.88 -15.32
N LYS A 82 15.99 -10.15 -16.15
CA LYS A 82 17.13 -9.24 -16.35
C LYS A 82 16.70 -7.93 -17.01
N ASP A 83 15.86 -7.99 -18.02
CA ASP A 83 15.41 -6.81 -18.77
C ASP A 83 14.60 -5.86 -17.86
N ASP A 84 13.76 -6.41 -16.95
CA ASP A 84 13.05 -5.61 -15.95
C ASP A 84 14.05 -4.90 -15.01
N GLN A 85 15.11 -5.59 -14.58
CA GLN A 85 16.11 -5.03 -13.67
C GLN A 85 16.99 -3.98 -14.37
N GLU A 86 17.35 -4.19 -15.63
CA GLU A 86 18.08 -3.23 -16.46
C GLU A 86 17.24 -1.97 -16.64
N THR A 87 15.96 -2.11 -17.02
CA THR A 87 15.02 -0.99 -17.16
C THR A 87 14.88 -0.18 -15.85
N LEU A 88 14.75 -0.84 -14.69
CA LEU A 88 14.70 -0.14 -13.40
C LEU A 88 15.96 0.68 -13.15
N ASN A 89 17.13 0.10 -13.43
CA ASN A 89 18.42 0.78 -13.26
C ASN A 89 18.57 1.98 -14.19
N GLU A 90 18.20 1.84 -15.47
CA GLU A 90 18.23 2.92 -16.47
C GLU A 90 17.33 4.09 -16.07
N LEU A 91 16.16 3.79 -15.53
CA LEU A 91 15.20 4.80 -15.05
C LEU A 91 15.55 5.36 -13.68
N GLY A 92 16.55 4.82 -12.99
CA GLY A 92 16.90 5.21 -11.62
C GLY A 92 15.83 4.84 -10.58
N TYR A 93 14.98 3.85 -10.86
CA TYR A 93 13.92 3.42 -9.96
C TYR A 93 14.41 2.29 -9.04
N GLN A 94 13.82 2.19 -7.86
CA GLN A 94 14.13 1.15 -6.89
C GLN A 94 13.02 0.10 -6.78
N THR A 95 13.36 -1.10 -6.34
CA THR A 95 12.38 -2.14 -6.02
C THR A 95 11.64 -1.79 -4.73
N ILE A 96 10.36 -2.19 -4.67
CA ILE A 96 9.54 -2.15 -3.45
C ILE A 96 9.19 -3.60 -3.13
N ASP A 97 9.61 -4.08 -1.96
CA ASP A 97 9.55 -5.50 -1.60
C ASP A 97 8.38 -5.83 -0.67
N LEU A 98 7.80 -4.79 -0.06
CA LEU A 98 6.57 -4.87 0.75
C LEU A 98 5.70 -3.65 0.52
N VAL A 99 4.40 -3.87 0.39
CA VAL A 99 3.36 -2.83 0.42
C VAL A 99 2.44 -3.09 1.60
N CYS A 100 2.25 -2.08 2.45
CA CYS A 100 1.27 -2.08 3.51
C CYS A 100 0.30 -0.93 3.27
N VAL A 101 -0.91 -1.25 2.81
CA VAL A 101 -1.94 -0.27 2.43
C VAL A 101 -3.30 -0.76 2.89
N ASN A 102 -4.02 0.02 3.68
CA ASN A 102 -5.45 -0.14 3.86
C ASN A 102 -6.22 1.03 3.24
N LEU A 103 -7.43 0.76 2.81
CA LEU A 103 -8.22 1.68 2.01
C LEU A 103 -9.01 2.67 2.87
N TYR A 104 -9.45 3.76 2.26
CA TYR A 104 -10.35 4.72 2.89
C TYR A 104 -11.68 4.05 3.24
N PRO A 105 -12.33 4.44 4.35
CA PRO A 105 -13.52 3.77 4.86
C PRO A 105 -14.80 4.24 4.14
N PHE A 106 -14.89 4.02 2.83
CA PHE A 106 -16.03 4.46 2.02
C PHE A 106 -17.37 3.96 2.56
N GLU A 107 -17.49 2.64 2.84
CA GLU A 107 -18.73 2.05 3.34
C GLU A 107 -19.16 2.63 4.69
N GLU A 108 -18.19 2.83 5.60
CA GLU A 108 -18.45 3.42 6.92
C GLU A 108 -18.92 4.87 6.79
N THR A 109 -18.30 5.63 5.87
CA THR A 109 -18.67 7.03 5.61
C THR A 109 -20.05 7.11 4.97
N ALA A 110 -20.37 6.20 4.05
CA ALA A 110 -21.69 6.13 3.41
C ALA A 110 -22.81 5.73 4.39
N ALA A 111 -22.47 5.06 5.48
CA ALA A 111 -23.42 4.63 6.52
C ALA A 111 -23.61 5.65 7.67
N ILE A 112 -22.98 6.82 7.61
CA ILE A 112 -23.12 7.87 8.64
C ILE A 112 -24.54 8.45 8.61
N GLU A 113 -25.15 8.61 9.79
CA GLU A 113 -26.45 9.25 9.97
C GLU A 113 -26.33 10.52 10.85
N PRO A 114 -26.81 11.70 10.40
CA PRO A 114 -27.39 11.98 9.09
C PRO A 114 -26.35 11.82 7.96
N PRO A 115 -26.79 11.53 6.71
CA PRO A 115 -25.87 11.30 5.58
C PRO A 115 -24.90 12.46 5.37
N VAL A 116 -23.64 12.14 5.05
CA VAL A 116 -22.65 13.12 4.58
C VAL A 116 -23.01 13.60 3.18
N ASP A 117 -22.54 14.77 2.79
CA ASP A 117 -22.74 15.29 1.44
C ASP A 117 -21.94 14.48 0.39
N ASP A 118 -22.40 14.50 -0.84
CA ASP A 118 -21.78 13.77 -1.96
C ASP A 118 -20.30 14.12 -2.18
N PRO A 119 -19.88 15.41 -2.13
CA PRO A 119 -18.47 15.76 -2.23
C PRO A 119 -17.59 15.07 -1.17
N THR A 120 -18.05 15.04 0.08
CA THR A 120 -17.34 14.34 1.18
C THR A 120 -17.24 12.84 0.92
N LEU A 121 -18.32 12.21 0.46
CA LEU A 121 -18.35 10.79 0.16
C LEU A 121 -17.46 10.44 -1.04
N ILE A 122 -17.46 11.28 -2.08
CA ILE A 122 -16.60 11.09 -3.26
C ILE A 122 -15.10 11.15 -2.88
N GLU A 123 -14.72 12.04 -1.95
CA GLU A 123 -13.32 12.09 -1.48
C GLU A 123 -12.88 10.82 -0.72
N MET A 124 -13.80 10.00 -0.26
CA MET A 124 -13.49 8.68 0.34
C MET A 124 -13.27 7.59 -0.71
N ILE A 125 -13.35 7.88 -2.00
CA ILE A 125 -13.01 6.93 -3.07
C ILE A 125 -11.49 6.90 -3.25
N ASP A 126 -10.85 5.86 -2.73
CA ASP A 126 -9.40 5.65 -2.87
C ASP A 126 -9.07 5.06 -4.25
N ILE A 127 -8.24 5.76 -5.00
CA ILE A 127 -7.73 5.32 -6.32
C ILE A 127 -6.33 4.74 -6.19
N GLY A 128 -5.45 5.42 -5.47
CA GLY A 128 -4.04 5.06 -5.34
C GLY A 128 -3.83 3.77 -4.54
N GLY A 129 -4.57 3.61 -3.44
CA GLY A 129 -4.49 2.44 -2.58
C GLY A 129 -4.80 1.13 -3.31
N PRO A 130 -5.99 0.99 -3.93
CA PRO A 130 -6.33 -0.20 -4.71
C PRO A 130 -5.34 -0.51 -5.83
N THR A 131 -4.78 0.53 -6.47
CA THR A 131 -3.82 0.35 -7.56
C THR A 131 -2.50 -0.24 -7.05
N MET A 132 -1.97 0.24 -5.93
CA MET A 132 -0.76 -0.32 -5.30
C MET A 132 -0.99 -1.74 -4.80
N ILE A 133 -2.12 -1.99 -4.12
CA ILE A 133 -2.48 -3.32 -3.62
C ILE A 133 -2.53 -4.33 -4.77
N ARG A 134 -3.22 -4.00 -5.86
CA ARG A 134 -3.35 -4.88 -7.03
C ARG A 134 -2.02 -5.12 -7.74
N SER A 135 -1.16 -4.09 -7.83
CA SER A 135 0.19 -4.23 -8.40
C SER A 135 1.05 -5.20 -7.59
N ALA A 136 1.07 -5.04 -6.26
CA ALA A 136 1.81 -5.92 -5.36
C ALA A 136 1.25 -7.35 -5.38
N ALA A 137 -0.08 -7.52 -5.32
CA ALA A 137 -0.73 -8.82 -5.37
C ALA A 137 -0.47 -9.56 -6.69
N LYS A 138 -0.44 -8.85 -7.83
CA LYS A 138 -0.06 -9.42 -9.12
C LYS A 138 1.37 -9.95 -9.13
N ASN A 139 2.27 -9.28 -8.42
CA ASN A 139 3.69 -9.63 -8.34
C ASN A 139 4.06 -10.28 -7.00
N HIS A 140 3.14 -11.08 -6.42
CA HIS A 140 3.28 -11.64 -5.07
C HIS A 140 4.49 -12.57 -4.90
N ASP A 141 5.04 -13.12 -5.97
CA ASP A 141 6.29 -13.88 -5.93
C ASP A 141 7.48 -13.03 -5.46
N ASP A 142 7.43 -11.73 -5.72
CA ASP A 142 8.51 -10.78 -5.42
C ASP A 142 8.13 -9.73 -4.36
N VAL A 143 6.82 -9.46 -4.15
CA VAL A 143 6.33 -8.41 -3.27
C VAL A 143 5.37 -8.95 -2.22
N ILE A 144 5.58 -8.58 -0.96
CA ILE A 144 4.65 -8.89 0.14
C ILE A 144 3.56 -7.83 0.15
N VAL A 145 2.28 -8.23 0.14
CA VAL A 145 1.15 -7.30 0.22
C VAL A 145 0.41 -7.47 1.53
N VAL A 146 0.23 -6.36 2.25
CA VAL A 146 -0.46 -6.28 3.55
C VAL A 146 -1.59 -5.26 3.42
N THR A 147 -2.82 -5.67 3.69
CA THR A 147 -4.02 -4.84 3.52
C THR A 147 -4.79 -4.59 4.81
N SER A 148 -4.41 -5.26 5.90
CA SER A 148 -5.10 -5.17 7.18
C SER A 148 -4.12 -5.25 8.35
N PRO A 149 -4.35 -4.52 9.47
CA PRO A 149 -3.58 -4.67 10.70
C PRO A 149 -3.55 -6.11 11.24
N ASN A 150 -4.60 -6.89 11.00
CA ASN A 150 -4.68 -8.29 11.42
C ASN A 150 -3.60 -9.20 10.79
N GLN A 151 -2.94 -8.75 9.73
CA GLN A 151 -1.86 -9.48 9.04
C GLN A 151 -0.47 -9.13 9.58
N TYR A 152 -0.34 -8.08 10.43
CA TYR A 152 0.97 -7.58 10.86
C TYR A 152 1.79 -8.65 11.59
N ASP A 153 1.22 -9.31 12.58
CA ASP A 153 1.92 -10.31 13.38
C ASP A 153 2.38 -11.50 12.53
N GLU A 154 1.53 -12.01 11.63
CA GLU A 154 1.86 -13.13 10.73
C GLU A 154 3.02 -12.75 9.80
N VAL A 155 2.97 -11.55 9.23
CA VAL A 155 4.02 -11.06 8.31
C VAL A 155 5.33 -10.81 9.07
N LEU A 156 5.29 -10.20 10.26
CA LEU A 156 6.48 -9.99 11.08
C LEU A 156 7.12 -11.30 11.54
N ALA A 157 6.31 -12.27 11.92
CA ALA A 157 6.80 -13.62 12.28
C ALA A 157 7.49 -14.29 11.09
N ALA A 158 6.89 -14.21 9.90
CA ALA A 158 7.48 -14.76 8.67
C ALA A 158 8.79 -14.05 8.28
N LEU A 159 8.84 -12.72 8.36
CA LEU A 159 10.05 -11.92 8.10
C LEU A 159 11.15 -12.23 9.11
N SER A 160 10.81 -12.34 10.39
CA SER A 160 11.77 -12.71 11.44
C SER A 160 12.39 -14.09 11.18
N LYS A 161 11.57 -15.09 10.86
CA LYS A 161 12.03 -16.44 10.48
C LYS A 161 12.91 -16.40 9.24
N ALA A 162 12.61 -15.53 8.29
CA ALA A 162 13.38 -15.31 7.07
C ALA A 162 14.60 -14.39 7.28
N LYS A 163 14.90 -13.97 8.52
CA LYS A 163 15.97 -13.00 8.86
C LYS A 163 15.88 -11.69 8.08
N GLY A 164 14.65 -11.21 7.89
CA GLY A 164 14.35 -10.01 7.15
C GLY A 164 14.50 -10.13 5.63
N GLU A 165 14.71 -11.34 5.07
CA GLU A 165 14.88 -11.55 3.63
C GLU A 165 13.51 -11.83 2.97
N PRO A 166 12.96 -10.90 2.17
CA PRO A 166 11.64 -11.07 1.58
C PRO A 166 11.54 -12.31 0.67
N THR A 167 12.59 -12.66 -0.04
CA THR A 167 12.63 -13.82 -0.94
C THR A 167 12.57 -15.17 -0.24
N LYS A 168 12.76 -15.22 1.08
CA LYS A 168 12.74 -16.44 1.89
C LYS A 168 11.42 -16.68 2.61
N ILE A 169 10.43 -15.81 2.42
CA ILE A 169 9.08 -16.02 2.94
C ILE A 169 8.41 -17.13 2.15
N ASP A 170 7.65 -17.97 2.89
CA ASP A 170 6.87 -19.06 2.32
C ASP A 170 6.00 -18.58 1.16
N PRO A 171 6.12 -19.18 -0.04
CA PRO A 171 5.28 -18.85 -1.19
C PRO A 171 3.78 -19.00 -0.93
N GLU A 172 3.35 -19.94 -0.09
CA GLU A 172 1.94 -20.12 0.25
C GLU A 172 1.40 -18.94 1.08
N LEU A 173 2.21 -18.39 1.99
CA LEU A 173 1.84 -17.17 2.71
C LEU A 173 1.69 -15.98 1.74
N ARG A 174 2.62 -15.81 0.81
CA ARG A 174 2.55 -14.73 -0.19
C ARG A 174 1.30 -14.84 -1.05
N LYS A 175 0.98 -16.05 -1.50
CA LYS A 175 -0.23 -16.34 -2.29
C LYS A 175 -1.51 -16.10 -1.49
N LYS A 176 -1.54 -16.49 -0.21
CA LYS A 176 -2.64 -16.18 0.72
C LYS A 176 -2.86 -14.66 0.81
N LEU A 177 -1.80 -13.90 1.12
CA LEU A 177 -1.87 -12.44 1.23
C LEU A 177 -2.33 -11.78 -0.07
N ALA A 178 -1.86 -12.27 -1.22
CA ALA A 178 -2.29 -11.77 -2.53
C ALA A 178 -3.77 -12.06 -2.80
N LEU A 179 -4.28 -13.22 -2.43
CA LEU A 179 -5.71 -13.56 -2.53
C LEU A 179 -6.54 -12.61 -1.66
N GLU A 180 -6.16 -12.42 -0.40
CA GLU A 180 -6.84 -11.49 0.52
C GLU A 180 -6.81 -10.05 -0.01
N ALA A 181 -5.71 -9.63 -0.62
CA ALA A 181 -5.57 -8.32 -1.25
C ALA A 181 -6.51 -8.13 -2.46
N PHE A 182 -6.66 -9.14 -3.32
CA PHE A 182 -7.64 -9.10 -4.41
C PHE A 182 -9.08 -9.10 -3.89
N GLN A 183 -9.37 -9.87 -2.86
CA GLN A 183 -10.70 -9.87 -2.21
C GLN A 183 -11.02 -8.50 -1.62
N ALA A 184 -10.09 -7.87 -0.89
CA ALA A 184 -10.25 -6.55 -0.31
C ALA A 184 -10.53 -5.49 -1.39
N THR A 185 -9.76 -5.48 -2.49
CA THR A 185 -9.98 -4.51 -3.57
C THR A 185 -11.26 -4.78 -4.37
N SER A 186 -11.70 -6.03 -4.49
CA SER A 186 -12.96 -6.39 -5.12
C SER A 186 -14.15 -5.93 -4.28
N ALA A 187 -14.16 -6.23 -2.98
CA ALA A 187 -15.20 -5.78 -2.05
C ALA A 187 -15.29 -4.24 -2.05
N TYR A 188 -14.13 -3.56 -1.97
CA TYR A 188 -14.08 -2.11 -2.02
C TYR A 188 -14.67 -1.52 -3.30
N ALA A 189 -14.39 -2.11 -4.48
CA ALA A 189 -14.94 -1.63 -5.75
C ALA A 189 -16.47 -1.81 -5.84
N VAL A 190 -17.02 -2.85 -5.21
CA VAL A 190 -18.47 -3.09 -5.17
C VAL A 190 -19.19 -2.03 -4.31
N SER A 191 -18.56 -1.53 -3.25
CA SER A 191 -19.17 -0.54 -2.35
C SER A 191 -19.57 0.75 -3.08
N TYR A 192 -18.85 1.15 -4.15
CA TYR A 192 -19.22 2.34 -4.95
C TYR A 192 -20.50 2.18 -5.75
N THR A 193 -20.93 0.96 -6.03
CA THR A 193 -22.18 0.73 -6.76
C THR A 193 -23.40 1.20 -5.97
N HIS A 194 -23.26 1.34 -4.65
CA HIS A 194 -24.29 1.85 -3.76
C HIS A 194 -24.47 3.38 -3.84
N LEU A 195 -23.50 4.14 -4.38
CA LEU A 195 -23.68 5.58 -4.65
C LEU A 195 -24.94 5.84 -5.50
N ARG A 196 -25.19 5.02 -6.53
CA ARG A 196 -26.39 5.15 -7.39
C ARG A 196 -27.70 4.73 -6.72
N ALA A 197 -27.65 3.91 -5.69
CA ALA A 197 -28.88 3.45 -5.02
C ALA A 197 -29.52 4.54 -4.15
N HIS A 198 -28.77 5.56 -3.73
CA HIS A 198 -29.28 6.73 -3.03
C HIS A 198 -29.94 7.73 -3.98
N GLU A 199 -29.40 7.94 -5.19
CA GLU A 199 -30.01 8.85 -6.19
C GLU A 199 -31.37 8.37 -6.70
N THR A 200 -31.67 7.08 -6.66
CA THR A 200 -32.94 6.54 -7.19
C THR A 200 -34.09 6.48 -6.17
N ARG A 201 -33.87 6.91 -4.92
CA ARG A 201 -34.93 6.95 -3.89
C ARG A 201 -35.65 8.29 -3.77
N GLU A 202 -35.25 9.31 -4.52
CA GLU A 202 -35.90 10.65 -4.53
C GLU A 202 -36.83 10.91 -5.71
N TYR A 203 -37.28 9.86 -6.44
CA TYR A 203 -38.31 10.00 -7.46
C TYR A 203 -39.50 9.07 -7.21
#